data_ce67b2d1969e1f5198b1020b7f376606
#
_entry.id   ce67b2d1969e1f5198b1020b7f376606
#
_cell.length_a   1.000
_cell.length_b   1.000
_cell.length_c   1.000
_cell.angle_alpha   90.00
_cell.angle_beta   90.00
_cell.angle_gamma   90.00
#
_symmetry.space_group_name_H-M   'P 1'
#
loop_
_entity.id
_entity.type
_entity.pdbx_description
1 polymer ?
#
loop_
_entity_poly.entity_id
_entity_poly.type
_entity_poly.pdbx_seq_one_letter_code
_entity_poly.pdbx_strand_id
1 'polypeptide(L)'
;MKRNRRGNNEGTIYQRSDGRWMGMVSLPDGRRQSFYGRTSDEVKRQVVSALHAQQTADDPNAATPTVGEFLDQWLERTAKARVRGQTFKGYEVNVRVHLKPAIGHLPLRQLEPVQVQDLIDRKLREGLAPKSVRYMQGILRNALNHAIRWNYIQRNPAALVDGPRIQHHEIQPFTREEVQRFLNAIKGNRLEALYTVALTMGLRQGEALGLRWNDVDLELGYIRINRQLQRVNHKYELVEPKTLRSRRHLAVPSAIIGSLKVHKDRQNTERRDAERAWYDTDLVFCRRNGYPLNGSVVTHHFQNLLEEAGLPKRRFHDLRHSCATLLLAQGVSPRVVMEVLGHSQISLTMNTYAHVLPEMRRDAADRMSELIQKL
;
A
#
# COMPACT_ATOMS: atom_id res chain seq x y z
N MET A 1 40.93 18.10 -49.80
CA MET A 1 39.89 18.04 -48.78
C MET A 1 40.48 18.34 -47.42
N LYS A 2 40.15 19.48 -46.79
CA LYS A 2 40.64 19.89 -45.48
C LYS A 2 39.94 19.07 -44.41
N ARG A 3 40.67 18.25 -43.62
CA ARG A 3 40.17 17.60 -42.42
C ARG A 3 39.87 18.68 -41.37
N ASN A 4 38.60 18.90 -41.05
CA ASN A 4 38.22 19.71 -39.91
C ASN A 4 38.80 19.07 -38.63
N ARG A 5 39.71 19.76 -37.96
CA ARG A 5 40.15 19.40 -36.59
C ARG A 5 39.02 19.66 -35.66
N ARG A 6 38.47 18.59 -35.05
CA ARG A 6 37.49 18.69 -33.96
C ARG A 6 38.20 19.25 -32.73
N GLY A 7 37.47 20.03 -31.92
CA GLY A 7 37.99 20.63 -30.69
C GLY A 7 38.42 19.60 -29.65
N ASN A 8 39.35 19.97 -28.77
CA ASN A 8 39.74 19.17 -27.61
C ASN A 8 38.49 19.04 -26.73
N ASN A 9 38.12 17.80 -26.35
CA ASN A 9 36.98 17.37 -25.47
C ASN A 9 35.68 16.94 -26.15
N GLU A 10 35.61 16.74 -27.46
CA GLU A 10 34.36 16.32 -28.14
C GLU A 10 34.15 14.79 -28.17
N GLY A 11 35.04 13.97 -27.60
CA GLY A 11 34.99 12.51 -27.72
C GLY A 11 35.16 12.00 -29.14
N THR A 12 35.66 10.79 -29.34
CA THR A 12 35.87 10.21 -30.66
C THR A 12 34.96 9.01 -30.84
N ILE A 13 34.22 8.94 -31.96
CA ILE A 13 33.37 7.80 -32.32
C ILE A 13 33.80 7.29 -33.68
N TYR A 14 34.04 5.97 -33.80
CA TYR A 14 34.39 5.31 -35.05
C TYR A 14 33.91 3.88 -35.08
N GLN A 15 33.80 3.30 -36.28
CA GLN A 15 33.48 1.91 -36.46
C GLN A 15 34.77 1.09 -36.53
N ARG A 16 34.86 0.02 -35.77
CA ARG A 16 35.95 -0.95 -35.75
C ARG A 16 35.88 -1.91 -36.94
N SER A 17 36.98 -2.57 -37.22
CA SER A 17 37.07 -3.60 -38.27
C SER A 17 36.13 -4.81 -38.02
N ASP A 18 35.72 -5.02 -36.77
CA ASP A 18 34.77 -6.07 -36.37
C ASP A 18 33.29 -5.65 -36.55
N GLY A 19 33.04 -4.47 -37.16
CA GLY A 19 31.69 -3.95 -37.39
C GLY A 19 31.03 -3.24 -36.20
N ARG A 20 31.60 -3.30 -35.00
CA ARG A 20 31.06 -2.63 -33.82
C ARG A 20 31.49 -1.16 -33.79
N TRP A 21 30.65 -0.33 -33.20
CA TRP A 21 30.96 1.06 -32.94
C TRP A 21 31.66 1.23 -31.60
N MET A 22 32.68 2.10 -31.60
CA MET A 22 33.46 2.44 -30.38
C MET A 22 33.50 3.95 -30.23
N GLY A 23 33.28 4.41 -29.00
CA GLY A 23 33.44 5.79 -28.57
C GLY A 23 34.47 5.89 -27.47
N MET A 24 35.26 6.98 -27.43
CA MET A 24 36.24 7.26 -26.39
C MET A 24 36.05 8.67 -25.86
N VAL A 25 36.18 8.81 -24.54
CA VAL A 25 36.17 10.07 -23.80
C VAL A 25 37.44 10.12 -22.94
N SER A 26 38.17 11.25 -22.97
CA SER A 26 39.29 11.46 -22.05
C SER A 26 38.80 11.95 -20.71
N LEU A 27 39.23 11.32 -19.63
CA LEU A 27 38.88 11.70 -18.26
C LEU A 27 39.84 12.82 -17.77
N PRO A 28 39.46 13.63 -16.76
CA PRO A 28 40.31 14.68 -16.19
C PRO A 28 41.68 14.18 -15.64
N ASP A 29 41.71 12.91 -15.20
CA ASP A 29 42.92 12.23 -14.71
C ASP A 29 43.83 11.70 -15.83
N GLY A 30 43.54 12.04 -17.10
CA GLY A 30 44.32 11.62 -18.26
C GLY A 30 43.98 10.21 -18.78
N ARG A 31 43.17 9.42 -18.07
CA ARG A 31 42.70 8.12 -18.54
C ARG A 31 41.63 8.28 -19.63
N ARG A 32 41.48 7.23 -20.47
CA ARG A 32 40.46 7.18 -21.52
C ARG A 32 39.39 6.13 -21.16
N GLN A 33 38.15 6.53 -21.19
CA GLN A 33 37.00 5.62 -21.03
C GLN A 33 36.45 5.27 -22.42
N SER A 34 36.28 3.97 -22.68
CA SER A 34 35.79 3.46 -23.95
C SER A 34 34.37 2.90 -23.80
N PHE A 35 33.55 3.18 -24.81
CA PHE A 35 32.16 2.72 -24.92
C PHE A 35 31.99 1.89 -26.20
N TYR A 36 31.18 0.85 -26.15
CA TYR A 36 30.95 -0.05 -27.28
C TYR A 36 29.44 -0.21 -27.52
N GLY A 37 29.04 -0.31 -28.81
CA GLY A 37 27.66 -0.51 -29.20
C GLY A 37 27.52 -1.09 -30.59
N ARG A 38 26.32 -1.57 -30.91
CA ARG A 38 26.01 -2.11 -32.24
C ARG A 38 25.71 -1.03 -33.26
N THR A 39 25.30 0.17 -32.81
CA THR A 39 24.98 1.32 -33.66
C THR A 39 25.77 2.57 -33.25
N SER A 40 26.01 3.46 -34.20
CA SER A 40 26.63 4.78 -33.97
C SER A 40 25.85 5.60 -32.94
N ASP A 41 24.51 5.58 -33.00
CA ASP A 41 23.65 6.36 -32.13
C ASP A 41 23.63 5.87 -30.69
N GLU A 42 23.81 4.58 -30.47
CA GLU A 42 23.97 3.98 -29.14
C GLU A 42 25.24 4.48 -28.48
N VAL A 43 26.38 4.40 -29.18
CA VAL A 43 27.66 4.86 -28.68
C VAL A 43 27.70 6.37 -28.52
N LYS A 44 27.07 7.12 -29.45
CA LYS A 44 26.94 8.56 -29.34
C LYS A 44 26.21 9.00 -28.08
N ARG A 45 25.10 8.33 -27.73
CA ARG A 45 24.38 8.60 -26.48
C ARG A 45 25.23 8.33 -25.25
N GLN A 46 26.01 7.25 -25.23
CA GLN A 46 26.90 6.90 -24.13
C GLN A 46 28.04 7.94 -23.97
N VAL A 47 28.66 8.33 -25.07
CA VAL A 47 29.71 9.37 -25.11
C VAL A 47 29.19 10.72 -24.64
N VAL A 48 28.04 11.17 -25.16
CA VAL A 48 27.40 12.44 -24.75
C VAL A 48 27.00 12.39 -23.26
N SER A 49 26.49 11.27 -22.77
CA SER A 49 26.18 11.09 -21.34
C SER A 49 27.42 11.18 -20.46
N ALA A 50 28.55 10.59 -20.90
CA ALA A 50 29.82 10.64 -20.17
C ALA A 50 30.42 12.05 -20.17
N LEU A 51 30.38 12.76 -21.30
CA LEU A 51 30.84 14.17 -21.39
C LEU A 51 29.97 15.10 -20.55
N HIS A 52 28.68 14.90 -20.55
CA HIS A 52 27.74 15.67 -19.71
C HIS A 52 27.98 15.39 -18.22
N ALA A 53 28.27 14.14 -17.85
CA ALA A 53 28.65 13.77 -16.49
C ALA A 53 29.96 14.40 -16.05
N GLN A 54 30.96 14.55 -16.96
CA GLN A 54 32.21 15.27 -16.70
C GLN A 54 31.95 16.77 -16.50
N GLN A 55 31.21 17.42 -17.39
CA GLN A 55 30.88 18.85 -17.28
C GLN A 55 30.10 19.19 -16.00
N THR A 56 29.25 18.28 -15.54
CA THR A 56 28.51 18.45 -14.28
C THR A 56 29.33 18.07 -13.03
N ALA A 57 30.43 17.30 -13.18
CA ALA A 57 31.35 16.97 -12.09
C ALA A 57 32.40 18.08 -11.86
N ASP A 58 32.74 18.83 -12.92
CA ASP A 58 33.78 19.87 -12.89
C ASP A 58 33.26 21.29 -12.61
N ASP A 59 31.93 21.46 -12.42
CA ASP A 59 31.38 22.72 -11.93
C ASP A 59 31.09 22.61 -10.42
N PRO A 60 32.04 23.00 -9.54
CA PRO A 60 31.81 23.07 -8.10
C PRO A 60 30.77 24.12 -7.73
N ASN A 61 30.39 24.99 -8.67
CA ASN A 61 29.38 26.05 -8.49
C ASN A 61 28.00 25.72 -9.05
N ALA A 62 27.80 24.58 -9.74
CA ALA A 62 26.46 24.09 -10.01
C ALA A 62 25.83 23.72 -8.67
N ALA A 63 25.01 24.59 -8.14
CA ALA A 63 24.35 24.45 -6.84
C ALA A 63 23.60 23.10 -6.78
N THR A 64 24.29 22.08 -6.32
CA THR A 64 23.69 20.76 -6.11
C THR A 64 22.68 20.91 -5.00
N PRO A 65 21.41 20.57 -5.21
CA PRO A 65 20.41 20.74 -4.19
C PRO A 65 20.77 19.91 -2.96
N THR A 66 20.39 20.36 -1.79
CA THR A 66 20.41 19.55 -0.59
C THR A 66 19.43 18.39 -0.73
N VAL A 67 19.59 17.35 0.08
CA VAL A 67 18.64 16.22 0.16
C VAL A 67 17.22 16.75 0.45
N GLY A 68 17.09 17.75 1.33
CA GLY A 68 15.80 18.34 1.68
C GLY A 68 15.11 19.05 0.52
N GLU A 69 15.84 19.89 -0.22
CA GLU A 69 15.34 20.58 -1.42
C GLU A 69 14.95 19.60 -2.53
N PHE A 70 15.79 18.57 -2.72
CA PHE A 70 15.48 17.52 -3.69
C PHE A 70 14.20 16.75 -3.32
N LEU A 71 14.04 16.37 -2.05
CA LEU A 71 12.85 15.66 -1.58
C LEU A 71 11.57 16.49 -1.76
N ASP A 72 11.63 17.81 -1.54
CA ASP A 72 10.49 18.70 -1.81
C ASP A 72 10.16 18.75 -3.31
N GLN A 73 11.18 18.89 -4.18
CA GLN A 73 10.99 18.86 -5.62
C GLN A 73 10.41 17.52 -6.09
N TRP A 74 10.90 16.41 -5.56
CA TRP A 74 10.40 15.08 -5.90
C TRP A 74 8.94 14.88 -5.45
N LEU A 75 8.57 15.34 -4.26
CA LEU A 75 7.19 15.30 -3.78
C LEU A 75 6.25 16.04 -4.73
N GLU A 76 6.57 17.28 -5.10
CA GLU A 76 5.70 18.10 -5.95
C GLU A 76 5.67 17.63 -7.41
N ARG A 77 6.84 17.37 -8.01
CA ARG A 77 6.93 17.06 -9.44
C ARG A 77 6.60 15.61 -9.79
N THR A 78 6.81 14.67 -8.85
CA THR A 78 6.70 13.25 -9.15
C THR A 78 5.67 12.54 -8.27
N ALA A 79 5.78 12.64 -6.95
CA ALA A 79 4.97 11.84 -6.06
C ALA A 79 3.50 12.26 -6.13
N LYS A 80 3.22 13.56 -6.10
CA LYS A 80 1.86 14.14 -6.12
C LYS A 80 1.02 13.68 -7.32
N ALA A 81 1.64 13.58 -8.50
CA ALA A 81 0.95 13.16 -9.73
C ALA A 81 0.81 11.62 -9.86
N ARG A 82 1.66 10.83 -9.17
CA ARG A 82 1.76 9.38 -9.40
C ARG A 82 1.12 8.53 -8.32
N VAL A 83 0.95 9.06 -7.12
CA VAL A 83 0.40 8.28 -6.01
C VAL A 83 -0.94 8.85 -5.55
N ARG A 84 -1.76 7.99 -4.93
CA ARG A 84 -3.05 8.43 -4.36
C ARG A 84 -2.83 9.37 -3.17
N GLY A 85 -3.78 10.27 -2.90
CA GLY A 85 -3.69 11.29 -1.88
C GLY A 85 -3.24 10.81 -0.50
N GLN A 86 -3.77 9.66 -0.04
CA GLN A 86 -3.35 9.08 1.25
C GLN A 86 -1.88 8.58 1.24
N THR A 87 -1.41 8.04 0.11
CA THR A 87 0.00 7.63 -0.04
C THR A 87 0.89 8.86 -0.10
N PHE A 88 0.47 9.90 -0.82
CA PHE A 88 1.19 11.18 -0.88
C PHE A 88 1.34 11.80 0.50
N LYS A 89 0.25 11.84 1.28
CA LYS A 89 0.29 12.31 2.66
C LYS A 89 1.28 11.52 3.53
N GLY A 90 1.31 10.19 3.35
CA GLY A 90 2.30 9.36 4.04
C GLY A 90 3.75 9.70 3.65
N TYR A 91 4.00 9.98 2.37
CA TYR A 91 5.30 10.42 1.87
C TYR A 91 5.69 11.79 2.45
N GLU A 92 4.79 12.78 2.35
CA GLU A 92 4.98 14.14 2.88
C GLU A 92 5.35 14.11 4.36
N VAL A 93 4.56 13.40 5.19
CA VAL A 93 4.81 13.28 6.62
C VAL A 93 6.19 12.65 6.91
N ASN A 94 6.56 11.57 6.23
CA ASN A 94 7.87 10.94 6.43
C ASN A 94 9.02 11.86 6.00
N VAL A 95 8.88 12.56 4.89
CA VAL A 95 9.87 13.54 4.44
C VAL A 95 10.01 14.67 5.46
N ARG A 96 8.93 15.30 5.85
CA ARG A 96 8.93 16.46 6.73
C ARG A 96 9.36 16.15 8.16
N VAL A 97 8.89 15.04 8.73
CA VAL A 97 9.09 14.72 10.14
C VAL A 97 10.37 13.91 10.38
N HIS A 98 10.77 13.07 9.44
CA HIS A 98 11.87 12.14 9.68
C HIS A 98 13.08 12.39 8.79
N LEU A 99 12.89 12.55 7.47
CA LEU A 99 14.03 12.63 6.54
C LEU A 99 14.68 14.01 6.56
N LYS A 100 13.92 15.08 6.36
CA LYS A 100 14.47 16.45 6.31
C LYS A 100 15.21 16.86 7.58
N PRO A 101 14.67 16.64 8.80
CA PRO A 101 15.40 17.02 10.02
C PRO A 101 16.70 16.25 10.21
N ALA A 102 16.80 15.04 9.67
CA ALA A 102 17.92 14.14 9.91
C ALA A 102 19.07 14.29 8.89
N ILE A 103 18.73 14.39 7.60
CA ILE A 103 19.68 14.38 6.48
C ILE A 103 19.40 15.48 5.44
N GLY A 104 18.35 16.28 5.62
CA GLY A 104 17.91 17.28 4.65
C GLY A 104 18.94 18.39 4.37
N HIS A 105 19.82 18.67 5.32
CA HIS A 105 20.89 19.67 5.21
C HIS A 105 22.09 19.24 4.38
N LEU A 106 22.23 17.93 4.14
CA LEU A 106 23.36 17.37 3.39
C LEU A 106 23.24 17.68 1.90
N PRO A 107 24.35 18.03 1.21
CA PRO A 107 24.37 18.09 -0.25
C PRO A 107 24.00 16.71 -0.83
N LEU A 108 23.08 16.67 -1.81
CA LEU A 108 22.55 15.42 -2.36
C LEU A 108 23.64 14.49 -2.92
N ARG A 109 24.69 15.05 -3.52
CA ARG A 109 25.85 14.28 -4.04
C ARG A 109 26.74 13.71 -2.95
N GLN A 110 26.71 14.26 -1.73
CA GLN A 110 27.52 13.82 -0.60
C GLN A 110 26.77 12.86 0.33
N LEU A 111 25.51 12.50 0.00
CA LEU A 111 24.78 11.52 0.78
C LEU A 111 25.38 10.12 0.56
N GLU A 112 25.99 9.58 1.59
CA GLU A 112 26.64 8.27 1.59
C GLU A 112 25.78 7.21 2.34
N PRO A 113 26.00 5.90 2.09
CA PRO A 113 25.25 4.83 2.75
C PRO A 113 25.34 4.87 4.28
N VAL A 114 26.49 5.28 4.84
CA VAL A 114 26.68 5.36 6.29
C VAL A 114 25.70 6.34 6.94
N GLN A 115 25.45 7.49 6.34
CA GLN A 115 24.49 8.48 6.87
C GLN A 115 23.03 7.98 6.81
N VAL A 116 22.72 7.15 5.81
CA VAL A 116 21.41 6.48 5.72
C VAL A 116 21.28 5.40 6.80
N GLN A 117 22.37 4.64 7.07
CA GLN A 117 22.39 3.65 8.15
C GLN A 117 22.22 4.33 9.52
N ASP A 118 22.95 5.40 9.78
CA ASP A 118 22.87 6.18 11.01
C ASP A 118 21.45 6.73 11.25
N LEU A 119 20.79 7.16 10.17
CA LEU A 119 19.39 7.58 10.22
C LEU A 119 18.47 6.43 10.66
N ILE A 120 18.62 5.24 10.06
CA ILE A 120 17.83 4.04 10.40
C ILE A 120 18.02 3.69 11.87
N ASP A 121 19.27 3.59 12.31
CA ASP A 121 19.64 3.19 13.67
C ASP A 121 19.15 4.22 14.71
N ARG A 122 19.26 5.50 14.39
CA ARG A 122 18.74 6.57 15.24
C ARG A 122 17.21 6.48 15.37
N LYS A 123 16.47 6.27 14.27
CA LYS A 123 15.02 6.15 14.31
C LYS A 123 14.53 4.91 15.08
N LEU A 124 15.28 3.83 15.03
CA LEU A 124 14.99 2.64 15.87
C LEU A 124 15.24 2.94 17.35
N ARG A 125 16.34 3.63 17.70
CA ARG A 125 16.64 4.05 19.09
C ARG A 125 15.63 5.07 19.61
N GLU A 126 15.08 5.92 18.76
CA GLU A 126 13.97 6.82 19.10
C GLU A 126 12.63 6.09 19.31
N GLY A 127 12.56 4.75 19.14
CA GLY A 127 11.38 3.94 19.39
C GLY A 127 10.44 3.80 18.19
N LEU A 128 10.82 4.20 16.98
CA LEU A 128 10.00 3.94 15.80
C LEU A 128 9.98 2.43 15.50
N ALA A 129 8.76 1.93 15.21
CA ALA A 129 8.59 0.52 14.86
C ALA A 129 9.43 0.16 13.61
N PRO A 130 10.09 -1.02 13.56
CA PRO A 130 10.90 -1.46 12.42
C PRO A 130 10.19 -1.35 11.06
N LYS A 131 8.90 -1.64 11.02
CA LYS A 131 8.06 -1.50 9.83
C LYS A 131 7.96 -0.05 9.35
N SER A 132 7.86 0.92 10.27
CA SER A 132 7.80 2.35 9.95
C SER A 132 9.14 2.86 9.43
N VAL A 133 10.25 2.42 10.04
CA VAL A 133 11.60 2.76 9.59
C VAL A 133 11.87 2.19 8.20
N ARG A 134 11.47 0.94 7.94
CA ARG A 134 11.61 0.34 6.61
C ARG A 134 10.75 1.04 5.55
N TYR A 135 9.58 1.50 5.92
CA TYR A 135 8.72 2.32 5.03
C TYR A 135 9.39 3.67 4.71
N MET A 136 9.94 4.35 5.71
CA MET A 136 10.71 5.60 5.56
C MET A 136 11.92 5.40 4.64
N GLN A 137 12.72 4.34 4.84
CA GLN A 137 13.82 3.97 3.95
C GLN A 137 13.34 3.73 2.52
N GLY A 138 12.21 3.04 2.34
CA GLY A 138 11.59 2.79 1.03
C GLY A 138 11.21 4.08 0.30
N ILE A 139 10.71 5.08 1.02
CA ILE A 139 10.42 6.42 0.46
C ILE A 139 11.70 7.09 0.00
N LEU A 140 12.74 7.13 0.84
CA LEU A 140 14.04 7.70 0.50
C LEU A 140 14.64 7.00 -0.72
N ARG A 141 14.65 5.66 -0.73
CA ARG A 141 15.13 4.86 -1.86
C ARG A 141 14.37 5.17 -3.16
N ASN A 142 13.05 5.34 -3.09
CA ASN A 142 12.23 5.70 -4.26
C ASN A 142 12.59 7.11 -4.77
N ALA A 143 12.71 8.08 -3.89
CA ALA A 143 13.10 9.44 -4.25
C ALA A 143 14.49 9.47 -4.89
N LEU A 144 15.48 8.81 -4.28
CA LEU A 144 16.86 8.78 -4.80
C LEU A 144 17.00 8.01 -6.13
N ASN A 145 16.11 7.05 -6.43
CA ASN A 145 16.03 6.46 -7.78
C ASN A 145 15.60 7.51 -8.83
N HIS A 146 14.80 8.50 -8.46
CA HIS A 146 14.51 9.64 -9.34
C HIS A 146 15.69 10.61 -9.44
N ALA A 147 16.47 10.79 -8.37
CA ALA A 147 17.70 11.58 -8.42
C ALA A 147 18.72 11.00 -9.42
N ILE A 148 18.83 9.67 -9.52
CA ILE A 148 19.64 9.01 -10.55
C ILE A 148 19.07 9.33 -11.96
N ARG A 149 17.75 9.17 -12.17
CA ARG A 149 17.11 9.45 -13.47
C ARG A 149 17.24 10.90 -13.91
N TRP A 150 17.38 11.82 -12.97
CA TRP A 150 17.56 13.25 -13.21
C TRP A 150 19.02 13.66 -13.22
N ASN A 151 19.97 12.70 -13.19
CA ASN A 151 21.41 12.88 -13.20
C ASN A 151 21.98 13.73 -12.04
N TYR A 152 21.27 13.79 -10.90
CA TYR A 152 21.80 14.44 -9.71
C TYR A 152 22.85 13.60 -9.01
N ILE A 153 22.69 12.26 -8.98
CA ILE A 153 23.59 11.28 -8.36
C ILE A 153 23.77 10.07 -9.28
N GLN A 154 24.89 9.36 -9.14
CA GLN A 154 25.20 8.18 -9.94
C GLN A 154 24.72 6.87 -9.30
N ARG A 155 24.65 6.79 -7.97
CA ARG A 155 24.22 5.61 -7.20
C ARG A 155 23.22 6.01 -6.12
N ASN A 156 22.41 5.06 -5.71
CA ASN A 156 21.42 5.28 -4.66
C ASN A 156 21.95 4.76 -3.32
N PRO A 157 22.38 5.63 -2.39
CA PRO A 157 22.92 5.21 -1.11
C PRO A 157 21.89 4.46 -0.24
N ALA A 158 20.59 4.78 -0.35
CA ALA A 158 19.54 4.08 0.39
C ALA A 158 19.23 2.67 -0.15
N ALA A 159 19.74 2.32 -1.33
CA ALA A 159 19.65 0.97 -1.85
C ALA A 159 20.79 0.06 -1.39
N LEU A 160 21.88 0.65 -0.90
CA LEU A 160 23.08 -0.05 -0.42
C LEU A 160 23.03 -0.34 1.09
N VAL A 161 21.94 0.01 1.75
CA VAL A 161 21.75 -0.14 3.19
C VAL A 161 20.66 -1.16 3.46
N ASP A 162 20.93 -2.07 4.40
CA ASP A 162 19.96 -3.05 4.85
C ASP A 162 18.88 -2.40 5.75
N GLY A 163 17.62 -2.66 5.41
CA GLY A 163 16.53 -2.22 6.26
C GLY A 163 16.37 -3.10 7.51
N PRO A 164 15.71 -2.58 8.56
CA PRO A 164 15.52 -3.33 9.80
C PRO A 164 14.74 -4.62 9.56
N ARG A 165 15.06 -5.68 10.32
CA ARG A 165 14.29 -6.94 10.30
C ARG A 165 12.88 -6.68 10.83
N ILE A 166 11.87 -7.13 10.09
CA ILE A 166 10.48 -7.03 10.51
C ILE A 166 10.07 -8.39 11.08
N GLN A 167 9.72 -8.41 12.35
CA GLN A 167 9.04 -9.56 12.92
C GLN A 167 7.61 -9.60 12.38
N HIS A 168 7.23 -10.69 11.74
CA HIS A 168 5.87 -10.92 11.32
C HIS A 168 5.05 -11.34 12.54
N HIS A 169 4.12 -10.48 12.96
CA HIS A 169 3.11 -10.90 13.92
C HIS A 169 2.17 -11.88 13.24
N GLU A 170 2.04 -13.05 13.84
CA GLU A 170 1.07 -14.03 13.42
C GLU A 170 -0.35 -13.44 13.55
N ILE A 171 -1.12 -13.60 12.48
CA ILE A 171 -2.51 -13.15 12.48
C ILE A 171 -3.28 -14.16 13.32
N GLN A 172 -3.95 -13.67 14.36
CA GLN A 172 -4.82 -14.48 15.20
C GLN A 172 -6.29 -14.17 14.86
N PRO A 173 -6.93 -14.92 13.94
CA PRO A 173 -8.35 -14.76 13.66
C PRO A 173 -9.16 -15.14 14.89
N PHE A 174 -10.42 -14.70 14.94
CA PHE A 174 -11.36 -15.14 15.97
C PHE A 174 -11.65 -16.64 15.82
N THR A 175 -11.68 -17.37 16.92
CA THR A 175 -12.24 -18.72 16.96
C THR A 175 -13.77 -18.66 16.79
N ARG A 176 -14.40 -19.80 16.57
CA ARG A 176 -15.85 -19.90 16.46
C ARG A 176 -16.55 -19.43 17.75
N GLU A 177 -16.01 -19.78 18.88
CA GLU A 177 -16.50 -19.40 20.23
C GLU A 177 -16.33 -17.90 20.47
N GLU A 178 -15.18 -17.34 20.07
CA GLU A 178 -14.93 -15.89 20.15
C GLU A 178 -15.88 -15.11 19.25
N VAL A 179 -16.17 -15.60 18.04
CA VAL A 179 -17.17 -15.01 17.13
C VAL A 179 -18.55 -15.01 17.78
N GLN A 180 -18.97 -16.12 18.36
CA GLN A 180 -20.26 -16.22 19.02
C GLN A 180 -20.37 -15.24 20.21
N ARG A 181 -19.33 -15.15 21.04
CA ARG A 181 -19.27 -14.19 22.16
C ARG A 181 -19.32 -12.75 21.66
N PHE A 182 -18.56 -12.43 20.60
CA PHE A 182 -18.55 -11.11 20.00
C PHE A 182 -19.94 -10.73 19.44
N LEU A 183 -20.57 -11.61 18.67
CA LEU A 183 -21.92 -11.37 18.12
C LEU A 183 -22.96 -11.16 19.21
N ASN A 184 -22.86 -11.91 20.33
CA ASN A 184 -23.74 -11.72 21.49
C ASN A 184 -23.51 -10.35 22.15
N ALA A 185 -22.26 -9.94 22.30
CA ALA A 185 -21.91 -8.66 22.94
C ALA A 185 -22.34 -7.43 22.13
N ILE A 186 -22.35 -7.54 20.80
CA ILE A 186 -22.77 -6.41 19.93
C ILE A 186 -24.29 -6.35 19.72
N LYS A 187 -25.06 -7.31 20.21
CA LYS A 187 -26.50 -7.38 20.00
C LYS A 187 -27.20 -6.15 20.56
N GLY A 188 -28.03 -5.49 19.76
CA GLY A 188 -28.69 -4.23 20.10
C GLY A 188 -27.83 -2.98 19.99
N ASN A 189 -26.50 -3.12 19.77
CA ASN A 189 -25.64 -1.98 19.53
C ASN A 189 -26.01 -1.26 18.22
N ARG A 190 -25.86 0.06 18.18
CA ARG A 190 -26.17 0.84 16.98
C ARG A 190 -25.36 0.40 15.76
N LEU A 191 -24.13 -0.04 15.95
CA LEU A 191 -23.21 -0.48 14.89
C LEU A 191 -23.16 -2.03 14.76
N GLU A 192 -24.10 -2.74 15.35
CA GLU A 192 -24.22 -4.21 15.24
C GLU A 192 -24.15 -4.67 13.78
N ALA A 193 -24.97 -4.09 12.90
CA ALA A 193 -24.99 -4.44 11.49
C ALA A 193 -23.63 -4.17 10.79
N LEU A 194 -22.91 -3.12 11.16
CA LEU A 194 -21.57 -2.82 10.62
C LEU A 194 -20.58 -3.96 10.92
N TYR A 195 -20.51 -4.36 12.19
CA TYR A 195 -19.58 -5.40 12.61
C TYR A 195 -19.96 -6.78 12.08
N THR A 196 -21.26 -7.08 12.06
CA THR A 196 -21.77 -8.33 11.51
C THR A 196 -21.48 -8.45 10.01
N VAL A 197 -21.74 -7.39 9.24
CA VAL A 197 -21.41 -7.33 7.80
C VAL A 197 -19.89 -7.43 7.58
N ALA A 198 -19.09 -6.71 8.36
CA ALA A 198 -17.64 -6.76 8.24
C ALA A 198 -17.07 -8.15 8.51
N LEU A 199 -17.61 -8.85 9.52
CA LEU A 199 -17.21 -10.21 9.87
C LEU A 199 -17.66 -11.23 8.83
N THR A 200 -18.93 -11.21 8.42
CA THR A 200 -19.50 -12.25 7.57
C THR A 200 -19.17 -12.10 6.08
N MET A 201 -19.02 -10.86 5.62
CA MET A 201 -18.70 -10.53 4.23
C MET A 201 -17.20 -10.25 4.00
N GLY A 202 -16.39 -10.22 5.05
CA GLY A 202 -14.96 -9.97 4.99
C GLY A 202 -14.58 -8.59 4.42
N LEU A 203 -15.40 -7.57 4.66
CA LEU A 203 -15.16 -6.23 4.11
C LEU A 203 -13.97 -5.55 4.78
N ARG A 204 -13.20 -4.79 3.99
CA ARG A 204 -12.24 -3.83 4.57
C ARG A 204 -12.99 -2.72 5.27
N GLN A 205 -12.42 -2.13 6.32
CA GLN A 205 -13.07 -1.03 7.05
C GLN A 205 -13.55 0.10 6.11
N GLY A 206 -12.69 0.54 5.19
CA GLY A 206 -13.07 1.57 4.23
C GLY A 206 -14.18 1.15 3.26
N GLU A 207 -14.26 -0.14 2.89
CA GLU A 207 -15.34 -0.69 2.07
C GLU A 207 -16.66 -0.69 2.85
N ALA A 208 -16.63 -1.19 4.10
CA ALA A 208 -17.80 -1.20 4.97
C ALA A 208 -18.33 0.22 5.23
N LEU A 209 -17.45 1.16 5.60
CA LEU A 209 -17.83 2.55 5.86
C LEU A 209 -18.25 3.33 4.61
N GLY A 210 -17.84 2.87 3.42
CA GLY A 210 -18.17 3.46 2.13
C GLY A 210 -19.35 2.77 1.43
N LEU A 211 -20.00 1.77 2.06
CA LEU A 211 -21.14 1.09 1.52
C LEU A 211 -22.36 2.02 1.49
N ARG A 212 -23.06 2.06 0.36
CA ARG A 212 -24.23 2.90 0.15
C ARG A 212 -25.47 2.06 -0.01
N TRP A 213 -26.65 2.59 0.33
CA TRP A 213 -27.92 1.90 0.12
C TRP A 213 -28.18 1.59 -1.36
N ASN A 214 -27.75 2.46 -2.27
CA ASN A 214 -27.81 2.20 -3.72
C ASN A 214 -26.93 1.02 -4.19
N ASP A 215 -26.00 0.55 -3.35
CA ASP A 215 -25.16 -0.61 -3.62
C ASP A 215 -25.65 -1.88 -2.90
N VAL A 216 -26.78 -1.82 -2.18
CA VAL A 216 -27.37 -2.93 -1.41
C VAL A 216 -28.76 -3.27 -1.96
N ASP A 217 -28.91 -4.47 -2.45
CA ASP A 217 -30.20 -5.04 -2.84
C ASP A 217 -30.67 -6.01 -1.75
N LEU A 218 -31.65 -5.58 -0.96
CA LEU A 218 -32.19 -6.37 0.16
C LEU A 218 -33.23 -7.40 -0.30
N GLU A 219 -33.71 -7.32 -1.54
CA GLU A 219 -34.69 -8.27 -2.12
C GLU A 219 -33.96 -9.43 -2.78
N LEU A 220 -33.02 -9.11 -3.68
CA LEU A 220 -32.19 -10.11 -4.34
C LEU A 220 -31.05 -10.63 -3.46
N GLY A 221 -30.77 -10.00 -2.33
CA GLY A 221 -29.74 -10.42 -1.39
C GLY A 221 -28.32 -10.22 -1.92
N TYR A 222 -28.00 -9.07 -2.50
CA TYR A 222 -26.68 -8.76 -3.04
C TYR A 222 -26.15 -7.42 -2.55
N ILE A 223 -24.83 -7.36 -2.38
CA ILE A 223 -24.08 -6.11 -2.11
C ILE A 223 -23.02 -5.92 -3.19
N ARG A 224 -22.91 -4.70 -3.71
CA ARG A 224 -21.88 -4.29 -4.66
C ARG A 224 -20.81 -3.47 -3.95
N ILE A 225 -19.58 -3.97 -3.95
CA ILE A 225 -18.43 -3.24 -3.39
C ILE A 225 -17.76 -2.45 -4.51
N ASN A 226 -18.16 -1.19 -4.67
CA ASN A 226 -17.69 -0.30 -5.74
C ASN A 226 -16.85 0.86 -5.22
N ARG A 227 -16.97 1.18 -3.94
CA ARG A 227 -16.33 2.34 -3.31
C ARG A 227 -15.78 2.01 -1.93
N GLN A 228 -14.90 2.87 -1.44
CA GLN A 228 -14.41 2.86 -0.07
C GLN A 228 -14.37 4.29 0.46
N LEU A 229 -14.71 4.47 1.73
CA LEU A 229 -14.59 5.76 2.41
C LEU A 229 -13.13 5.97 2.83
N GLN A 230 -12.58 7.12 2.48
CA GLN A 230 -11.27 7.59 2.94
C GLN A 230 -11.40 8.97 3.57
N ARG A 231 -10.51 9.28 4.50
CA ARG A 231 -10.37 10.63 5.07
C ARG A 231 -9.02 11.20 4.66
N VAL A 232 -9.04 12.18 3.76
CA VAL A 232 -7.85 12.88 3.26
C VAL A 232 -8.00 14.35 3.62
N ASN A 233 -6.98 14.94 4.25
CA ASN A 233 -6.99 16.35 4.67
C ASN A 233 -8.28 16.78 5.41
N HIS A 234 -8.68 15.94 6.37
CA HIS A 234 -9.89 16.12 7.20
C HIS A 234 -11.23 16.01 6.45
N LYS A 235 -11.24 15.82 5.13
CA LYS A 235 -12.44 15.60 4.30
C LYS A 235 -12.68 14.11 4.08
N TYR A 236 -13.94 13.70 4.03
CA TYR A 236 -14.35 12.35 3.68
C TYR A 236 -14.61 12.28 2.18
N GLU A 237 -14.05 11.27 1.55
CA GLU A 237 -14.17 11.04 0.11
C GLU A 237 -14.52 9.57 -0.15
N LEU A 238 -15.49 9.34 -1.02
CA LEU A 238 -15.80 8.02 -1.57
C LEU A 238 -14.92 7.81 -2.80
N VAL A 239 -13.91 6.98 -2.64
CA VAL A 239 -12.95 6.68 -3.71
C VAL A 239 -13.12 5.26 -4.22
N GLU A 240 -12.74 5.04 -5.46
CA GLU A 240 -12.72 3.69 -6.05
C GLU A 240 -11.67 2.81 -5.37
N PRO A 241 -11.92 1.48 -5.28
CA PRO A 241 -10.93 0.53 -4.82
C PRO A 241 -9.62 0.60 -5.62
N LYS A 242 -8.51 0.12 -5.02
CA LYS A 242 -7.18 0.20 -5.65
C LYS A 242 -7.05 -0.62 -6.94
N THR A 243 -7.81 -1.69 -7.08
CA THR A 243 -7.76 -2.61 -8.22
C THR A 243 -9.15 -2.91 -8.72
N LEU A 244 -9.30 -3.22 -10.00
CA LEU A 244 -10.57 -3.65 -10.60
C LEU A 244 -11.13 -4.90 -9.90
N ARG A 245 -10.28 -5.84 -9.49
CA ARG A 245 -10.67 -7.06 -8.75
C ARG A 245 -11.24 -6.78 -7.37
N SER A 246 -11.00 -5.60 -6.82
CA SER A 246 -11.63 -5.19 -5.56
C SER A 246 -13.10 -4.79 -5.73
N ARG A 247 -13.53 -4.48 -6.96
CA ARG A 247 -14.94 -4.34 -7.29
C ARG A 247 -15.54 -5.74 -7.41
N ARG A 248 -16.55 -6.02 -6.62
CA ARG A 248 -17.16 -7.35 -6.57
C ARG A 248 -18.62 -7.28 -6.11
N HIS A 249 -19.36 -8.30 -6.49
CA HIS A 249 -20.72 -8.54 -6.03
C HIS A 249 -20.66 -9.68 -5.02
N LEU A 250 -21.30 -9.51 -3.89
CA LEU A 250 -21.34 -10.48 -2.81
C LEU A 250 -22.79 -10.87 -2.53
N ALA A 251 -23.07 -12.17 -2.54
CA ALA A 251 -24.32 -12.69 -2.02
C ALA A 251 -24.38 -12.49 -0.50
N VAL A 252 -25.50 -11.99 -0.01
CA VAL A 252 -25.71 -11.66 1.41
C VAL A 252 -26.48 -12.79 2.06
N PRO A 253 -26.00 -13.41 3.13
CA PRO A 253 -26.77 -14.39 3.88
C PRO A 253 -28.07 -13.81 4.43
N SER A 254 -29.16 -14.62 4.46
CA SER A 254 -30.50 -14.16 4.87
C SER A 254 -30.51 -13.51 6.26
N ALA A 255 -29.74 -14.03 7.21
CA ALA A 255 -29.57 -13.45 8.54
C ALA A 255 -29.03 -12.03 8.51
N ILE A 256 -28.11 -11.72 7.57
CA ILE A 256 -27.54 -10.40 7.39
C ILE A 256 -28.53 -9.43 6.74
N ILE A 257 -29.36 -9.92 5.82
CA ILE A 257 -30.45 -9.14 5.24
C ILE A 257 -31.40 -8.64 6.32
N GLY A 258 -31.76 -9.52 7.26
CA GLY A 258 -32.60 -9.15 8.42
C GLY A 258 -31.94 -8.05 9.28
N SER A 259 -30.67 -8.20 9.60
CA SER A 259 -29.90 -7.21 10.36
C SER A 259 -29.82 -5.86 9.63
N LEU A 260 -29.61 -5.86 8.30
CA LEU A 260 -29.59 -4.64 7.49
C LEU A 260 -30.97 -3.97 7.39
N LYS A 261 -32.08 -4.72 7.32
CA LYS A 261 -33.43 -4.16 7.37
C LYS A 261 -33.69 -3.43 8.69
N VAL A 262 -33.40 -4.06 9.81
CA VAL A 262 -33.52 -3.44 11.14
C VAL A 262 -32.65 -2.19 11.25
N HIS A 263 -31.42 -2.25 10.71
CA HIS A 263 -30.54 -1.09 10.67
C HIS A 263 -31.10 0.06 9.81
N LYS A 264 -31.70 -0.25 8.66
CA LYS A 264 -32.33 0.73 7.76
C LYS A 264 -33.50 1.45 8.44
N ASP A 265 -34.35 0.69 9.15
CA ASP A 265 -35.48 1.25 9.86
C ASP A 265 -35.04 2.19 10.99
N ARG A 266 -33.99 1.78 11.76
CA ARG A 266 -33.37 2.65 12.76
C ARG A 266 -32.81 3.93 12.13
N GLN A 267 -32.08 3.82 11.02
CA GLN A 267 -31.51 4.97 10.33
C GLN A 267 -32.58 5.90 9.77
N ASN A 268 -33.69 5.36 9.27
CA ASN A 268 -34.84 6.14 8.83
C ASN A 268 -35.50 6.93 9.98
N THR A 269 -35.53 6.36 11.19
CA THR A 269 -35.99 7.07 12.39
C THR A 269 -35.01 8.19 12.74
N GLU A 270 -33.70 7.90 12.82
CA GLU A 270 -32.65 8.91 13.05
C GLU A 270 -32.69 10.06 12.02
N ARG A 271 -33.00 9.74 10.75
CA ARG A 271 -33.16 10.73 9.68
C ARG A 271 -34.36 11.66 9.93
N ARG A 272 -35.48 11.10 10.36
CA ARG A 272 -36.66 11.91 10.72
C ARG A 272 -36.40 12.81 11.92
N ASP A 273 -35.75 12.28 12.96
CA ASP A 273 -35.42 13.01 14.18
C ASP A 273 -34.39 14.14 13.92
N ALA A 274 -33.45 13.95 12.99
CA ALA A 274 -32.45 14.95 12.63
C ALA A 274 -32.99 16.05 11.70
N GLU A 275 -34.11 15.84 11.04
CA GLU A 275 -34.77 16.79 10.13
C GLU A 275 -33.78 17.49 9.17
N ARG A 276 -33.66 18.83 9.29
CA ARG A 276 -32.75 19.65 8.47
C ARG A 276 -31.27 19.45 8.76
N ALA A 277 -30.92 18.84 9.90
CA ALA A 277 -29.54 18.55 10.28
C ALA A 277 -29.02 17.23 9.67
N TRP A 278 -29.86 16.52 8.89
CA TRP A 278 -29.46 15.29 8.22
C TRP A 278 -28.56 15.55 7.01
N TYR A 279 -27.40 14.90 7.01
CA TYR A 279 -26.49 14.84 5.85
C TYR A 279 -26.86 13.66 4.97
N ASP A 280 -27.40 13.89 3.78
CA ASP A 280 -27.79 12.84 2.84
C ASP A 280 -26.58 12.33 2.05
N THR A 281 -25.92 11.31 2.58
CA THR A 281 -24.71 10.71 1.99
C THR A 281 -24.97 9.35 1.35
N ASP A 282 -26.21 8.83 1.40
CA ASP A 282 -26.61 7.47 0.98
C ASP A 282 -25.81 6.35 1.68
N LEU A 283 -25.00 6.64 2.72
CA LEU A 283 -24.20 5.64 3.40
C LEU A 283 -25.06 4.72 4.28
N VAL A 284 -24.81 3.42 4.19
CA VAL A 284 -25.43 2.43 5.07
C VAL A 284 -25.00 2.68 6.52
N PHE A 285 -23.71 2.91 6.76
CA PHE A 285 -23.16 3.14 8.09
C PHE A 285 -22.67 4.57 8.24
N CYS A 286 -23.44 5.40 8.94
CA CYS A 286 -23.17 6.81 9.17
C CYS A 286 -23.37 7.18 10.65
N ARG A 287 -23.12 8.42 11.01
CA ARG A 287 -23.50 9.00 12.32
C ARG A 287 -25.01 9.18 12.38
N ARG A 288 -25.55 9.47 13.58
CA ARG A 288 -27.00 9.75 13.79
C ARG A 288 -27.53 10.90 12.95
N ASN A 289 -26.70 11.78 12.47
CA ASN A 289 -27.04 12.89 11.58
C ASN A 289 -26.69 12.62 10.10
N GLY A 290 -26.43 11.40 9.71
CA GLY A 290 -26.08 11.03 8.32
C GLY A 290 -24.64 11.29 7.91
N TYR A 291 -23.83 11.99 8.75
CA TYR A 291 -22.44 12.31 8.42
C TYR A 291 -21.55 11.04 8.47
N PRO A 292 -20.51 10.95 7.61
CA PRO A 292 -19.65 9.76 7.57
C PRO A 292 -19.01 9.41 8.92
N LEU A 293 -18.88 8.12 9.21
CA LEU A 293 -18.17 7.61 10.38
C LEU A 293 -16.66 7.77 10.20
N ASN A 294 -15.98 8.13 11.30
CA ASN A 294 -14.52 8.14 11.34
C ASN A 294 -14.00 6.73 11.61
N GLY A 295 -13.16 6.18 10.74
CA GLY A 295 -12.58 4.86 10.90
C GLY A 295 -11.82 4.66 12.21
N SER A 296 -11.10 5.68 12.70
CA SER A 296 -10.42 5.59 14.00
C SER A 296 -11.40 5.47 15.17
N VAL A 297 -12.52 6.21 15.13
CA VAL A 297 -13.58 6.11 16.15
C VAL A 297 -14.23 4.72 16.11
N VAL A 298 -14.51 4.20 14.92
CA VAL A 298 -15.05 2.84 14.76
C VAL A 298 -14.07 1.79 15.29
N THR A 299 -12.76 1.96 15.04
CA THR A 299 -11.74 1.05 15.56
C THR A 299 -11.68 1.08 17.09
N HIS A 300 -11.74 2.25 17.69
CA HIS A 300 -11.75 2.39 19.15
C HIS A 300 -13.03 1.77 19.77
N HIS A 301 -14.19 2.09 19.20
CA HIS A 301 -15.47 1.50 19.63
C HIS A 301 -15.45 -0.04 19.51
N PHE A 302 -14.89 -0.58 18.43
CA PHE A 302 -14.71 -2.03 18.27
C PHE A 302 -13.85 -2.64 19.38
N GLN A 303 -12.76 -1.96 19.78
CA GLN A 303 -11.89 -2.44 20.85
C GLN A 303 -12.57 -2.42 22.21
N ASN A 304 -13.36 -1.39 22.50
CA ASN A 304 -14.16 -1.34 23.73
C ASN A 304 -15.15 -2.51 23.79
N LEU A 305 -15.83 -2.80 22.68
CA LEU A 305 -16.75 -3.96 22.61
C LEU A 305 -16.04 -5.30 22.83
N LEU A 306 -14.81 -5.45 22.35
CA LEU A 306 -14.01 -6.65 22.65
C LEU A 306 -13.65 -6.75 24.13
N GLU A 307 -13.28 -5.65 24.75
CA GLU A 307 -12.95 -5.58 26.16
C GLU A 307 -14.18 -5.91 27.03
N GLU A 308 -15.34 -5.32 26.74
CA GLU A 308 -16.62 -5.62 27.38
C GLU A 308 -17.03 -7.10 27.24
N ALA A 309 -16.72 -7.72 26.08
CA ALA A 309 -16.95 -9.14 25.84
C ALA A 309 -15.91 -10.06 26.47
N GLY A 310 -14.87 -9.53 27.15
CA GLY A 310 -13.74 -10.28 27.65
C GLY A 310 -12.95 -11.02 26.57
N LEU A 311 -12.90 -10.44 25.36
CA LEU A 311 -12.18 -10.98 24.21
C LEU A 311 -10.79 -10.36 24.06
N PRO A 312 -9.81 -11.09 23.51
CA PRO A 312 -8.49 -10.56 23.25
C PRO A 312 -8.55 -9.35 22.31
N LYS A 313 -7.63 -8.41 22.51
CA LYS A 313 -7.51 -7.23 21.67
C LYS A 313 -7.21 -7.60 20.21
N ARG A 314 -8.06 -7.17 19.30
CA ARG A 314 -7.98 -7.44 17.85
C ARG A 314 -8.14 -6.14 17.07
N ARG A 315 -7.62 -6.09 15.84
CA ARG A 315 -7.85 -4.97 14.93
C ARG A 315 -9.17 -5.16 14.19
N PHE A 316 -9.82 -4.10 13.77
CA PHE A 316 -11.01 -4.20 12.91
C PHE A 316 -10.76 -5.08 11.66
N HIS A 317 -9.55 -5.04 11.11
CA HIS A 317 -9.18 -5.84 9.94
C HIS A 317 -9.14 -7.36 10.25
N ASP A 318 -9.01 -7.75 11.49
CA ASP A 318 -8.99 -9.15 11.89
C ASP A 318 -10.38 -9.80 11.79
N LEU A 319 -11.49 -9.03 11.73
CA LEU A 319 -12.81 -9.52 11.35
C LEU A 319 -12.79 -10.15 9.94
N ARG A 320 -12.10 -9.51 9.01
CA ARG A 320 -11.92 -10.04 7.64
C ARG A 320 -11.04 -11.29 7.63
N HIS A 321 -10.00 -11.35 8.45
CA HIS A 321 -9.19 -12.55 8.60
C HIS A 321 -10.02 -13.70 9.18
N SER A 322 -10.87 -13.42 10.15
CA SER A 322 -11.78 -14.41 10.74
C SER A 322 -12.81 -14.92 9.72
N CYS A 323 -13.38 -14.03 8.90
CA CYS A 323 -14.26 -14.43 7.80
C CYS A 323 -13.58 -15.47 6.89
N ALA A 324 -12.35 -15.19 6.45
CA ALA A 324 -11.62 -16.08 5.57
C ALA A 324 -11.30 -17.43 6.24
N THR A 325 -10.83 -17.41 7.49
CA THR A 325 -10.53 -18.63 8.27
C THR A 325 -11.77 -19.48 8.45
N LEU A 326 -12.90 -18.86 8.81
CA LEU A 326 -14.17 -19.58 9.01
C LEU A 326 -14.70 -20.18 7.69
N LEU A 327 -14.61 -19.47 6.58
CA LEU A 327 -15.00 -20.00 5.26
C LEU A 327 -14.13 -21.17 4.83
N LEU A 328 -12.82 -21.08 5.02
CA LEU A 328 -11.89 -22.16 4.72
C LEU A 328 -12.15 -23.39 5.64
N ALA A 329 -12.35 -23.18 6.92
CA ALA A 329 -12.70 -24.24 7.87
C ALA A 329 -14.04 -24.92 7.56
N GLN A 330 -14.96 -24.24 6.86
CA GLN A 330 -16.20 -24.82 6.33
C GLN A 330 -16.00 -25.51 4.95
N GLY A 331 -14.78 -25.69 4.48
CA GLY A 331 -14.48 -26.35 3.22
C GLY A 331 -14.71 -25.51 1.97
N VAL A 332 -14.95 -24.20 2.11
CA VAL A 332 -15.09 -23.29 0.95
C VAL A 332 -13.73 -23.18 0.24
N SER A 333 -13.74 -23.37 -1.08
CA SER A 333 -12.48 -23.37 -1.84
C SER A 333 -11.72 -22.05 -1.66
N PRO A 334 -10.38 -22.07 -1.56
CA PRO A 334 -9.55 -20.86 -1.45
C PRO A 334 -9.77 -19.85 -2.58
N ARG A 335 -10.16 -20.32 -3.75
CA ARG A 335 -10.50 -19.48 -4.90
C ARG A 335 -11.74 -18.63 -4.63
N VAL A 336 -12.80 -19.24 -4.11
CA VAL A 336 -14.04 -18.53 -3.74
C VAL A 336 -13.78 -17.56 -2.60
N VAL A 337 -13.02 -17.98 -1.57
CA VAL A 337 -12.62 -17.08 -0.47
C VAL A 337 -11.84 -15.86 -0.99
N MET A 338 -10.91 -16.09 -1.93
CA MET A 338 -10.17 -14.99 -2.58
C MET A 338 -11.11 -14.00 -3.28
N GLU A 339 -12.13 -14.49 -3.99
CA GLU A 339 -13.12 -13.67 -4.69
C GLU A 339 -14.02 -12.90 -3.73
N VAL A 340 -14.53 -13.56 -2.69
CA VAL A 340 -15.31 -12.92 -1.62
C VAL A 340 -14.51 -11.77 -0.98
N LEU A 341 -13.24 -12.01 -0.66
CA LEU A 341 -12.39 -11.01 -0.06
C LEU A 341 -11.92 -9.93 -1.06
N GLY A 342 -11.93 -10.19 -2.37
CA GLY A 342 -11.35 -9.30 -3.38
C GLY A 342 -9.83 -9.19 -3.23
N HIS A 343 -9.15 -10.34 -3.06
CA HIS A 343 -7.70 -10.43 -3.13
C HIS A 343 -7.24 -10.47 -4.59
N SER A 344 -6.18 -9.75 -4.93
CA SER A 344 -5.65 -9.70 -6.30
C SER A 344 -4.89 -10.98 -6.67
N GLN A 345 -4.37 -11.71 -5.69
CA GLN A 345 -3.58 -12.92 -5.88
C GLN A 345 -4.00 -13.99 -4.85
N ILE A 346 -4.07 -15.24 -5.32
CA ILE A 346 -4.41 -16.37 -4.44
C ILE A 346 -3.33 -16.61 -3.38
N SER A 347 -2.08 -16.31 -3.70
CA SER A 347 -0.96 -16.40 -2.75
C SER A 347 -1.18 -15.57 -1.48
N LEU A 348 -1.85 -14.43 -1.57
CA LEU A 348 -2.22 -13.63 -0.40
C LEU A 348 -3.15 -14.40 0.54
N THR A 349 -4.14 -15.11 -0.02
CA THR A 349 -5.05 -15.94 0.75
C THR A 349 -4.33 -17.14 1.33
N MET A 350 -3.58 -17.88 0.50
CA MET A 350 -2.89 -19.10 0.93
C MET A 350 -1.81 -18.84 1.98
N ASN A 351 -0.98 -17.82 1.80
CA ASN A 351 0.07 -17.49 2.77
C ASN A 351 -0.48 -16.97 4.11
N THR A 352 -1.60 -16.24 4.05
CA THR A 352 -2.23 -15.68 5.27
C THR A 352 -2.93 -16.78 6.08
N TYR A 353 -3.49 -17.81 5.43
CA TYR A 353 -4.32 -18.85 6.05
C TYR A 353 -3.69 -20.24 5.97
N ALA A 354 -2.37 -20.32 5.83
CA ALA A 354 -1.63 -21.58 5.77
C ALA A 354 -1.88 -22.50 6.99
N HIS A 355 -2.20 -21.94 8.15
CA HIS A 355 -2.50 -22.67 9.38
C HIS A 355 -3.79 -23.51 9.31
N VAL A 356 -4.74 -23.19 8.42
CA VAL A 356 -5.98 -23.97 8.21
C VAL A 356 -5.76 -25.14 7.24
N LEU A 357 -4.70 -25.12 6.45
CA LEU A 357 -4.43 -26.15 5.42
C LEU A 357 -4.26 -27.57 5.94
N PRO A 358 -3.68 -27.83 7.13
CA PRO A 358 -3.56 -29.21 7.65
C PRO A 358 -4.91 -29.90 7.86
N GLU A 359 -5.90 -29.18 8.41
CA GLU A 359 -7.25 -29.69 8.62
C GLU A 359 -7.95 -29.98 7.28
N MET A 360 -7.85 -29.06 6.33
CA MET A 360 -8.39 -29.24 4.97
C MET A 360 -7.78 -30.45 4.25
N ARG A 361 -6.47 -30.74 4.45
CA ARG A 361 -5.80 -31.92 3.87
C ARG A 361 -6.34 -33.21 4.48
N ARG A 362 -6.60 -33.23 5.79
CA ARG A 362 -7.17 -34.39 6.46
C ARG A 362 -8.58 -34.65 5.97
N ASP A 363 -9.44 -33.62 5.92
CA ASP A 363 -10.80 -33.71 5.39
C ASP A 363 -10.82 -34.21 3.93
N ALA A 364 -9.89 -33.74 3.10
CA ALA A 364 -9.75 -34.24 1.72
C ALA A 364 -9.36 -35.73 1.66
N ALA A 365 -8.47 -36.19 2.55
CA ALA A 365 -8.08 -37.58 2.63
C ALA A 365 -9.25 -38.48 3.12
N ASP A 366 -10.01 -38.02 4.11
CA ASP A 366 -11.18 -38.71 4.65
C ASP A 366 -12.27 -38.85 3.58
N ARG A 367 -12.58 -37.79 2.83
CA ARG A 367 -13.52 -37.83 1.70
C ARG A 367 -13.08 -38.79 0.59
N MET A 368 -11.76 -38.86 0.30
CA MET A 368 -11.25 -39.83 -0.67
C MET A 368 -11.41 -41.26 -0.15
N SER A 369 -11.16 -41.50 1.15
CA SER A 369 -11.37 -42.81 1.76
C SER A 369 -12.84 -43.27 1.70
N GLU A 370 -13.77 -42.34 1.99
CA GLU A 370 -15.21 -42.60 1.86
C GLU A 370 -15.62 -42.90 0.41
N LEU A 371 -15.04 -42.20 -0.57
CA LEU A 371 -15.31 -42.45 -1.98
C LEU A 371 -14.85 -43.86 -2.39
N ILE A 372 -13.65 -44.25 -1.99
CA ILE A 372 -13.09 -45.58 -2.32
C ILE A 372 -13.92 -46.69 -1.67
N GLN A 373 -14.45 -46.48 -0.47
CA GLN A 373 -15.32 -47.46 0.23
C GLN A 373 -16.70 -47.64 -0.44
N LYS A 374 -17.15 -46.66 -1.23
CA LYS A 374 -18.42 -46.71 -1.96
C LYS A 374 -18.30 -47.22 -3.40
N LEU A 375 -17.08 -47.41 -3.91
CA LEU A 375 -16.77 -47.99 -5.20
C LEU A 375 -16.59 -49.50 -5.09
#